data_d8f742232c87d150e3ea5274947af63c
#
_entry.id   d8f742232c87d150e3ea5274947af63c
#
_cell.length_a   1.000
_cell.length_b   1.000
_cell.length_c   1.000
_cell.angle_alpha   90.00
_cell.angle_beta   90.00
_cell.angle_gamma   90.00
#
_symmetry.space_group_name_H-M   'P 1'
#
loop_
_entity.id
_entity.type
_entity.pdbx_description
1 polymer ?
#
loop_
_entity_poly.entity_id
_entity_poly.type
_entity_poly.pdbx_seq_one_letter_code
_entity_poly.pdbx_strand_id
1 'polypeptide(L)'
;MWNQRRAAAGGLAAVLILLALGADWRREQAAETAAPVQVHAEEGNGKYIALTFDDGPRADTTAVLLEGLAQRGAKATFFLIGEQIPGNEWLLRWMAEDGHQIGSHTFTHVKLQGSDKDTILQEINKTEVLLTTVL
;
A
#
# COMPACT_ATOMS: atom_id res chain seq x y z
N MET A 1 -30.29 -31.66 -45.90
CA MET A 1 -30.03 -30.28 -45.50
C MET A 1 -30.49 -30.10 -44.05
N TRP A 2 -29.65 -30.36 -43.07
CA TRP A 2 -30.01 -30.22 -41.65
C TRP A 2 -28.93 -29.54 -40.86
N ASN A 3 -29.24 -28.35 -40.46
CA ASN A 3 -28.91 -27.67 -39.18
C ASN A 3 -27.43 -27.54 -38.73
N GLN A 4 -26.75 -26.51 -39.25
CA GLN A 4 -25.48 -26.02 -38.68
C GLN A 4 -25.59 -24.67 -37.93
N ARG A 5 -26.76 -24.31 -37.37
CA ARG A 5 -26.95 -22.99 -36.75
C ARG A 5 -27.07 -22.99 -35.19
N ARG A 6 -26.70 -24.06 -34.49
CA ARG A 6 -26.85 -24.13 -33.01
C ARG A 6 -25.55 -24.20 -32.20
N ALA A 7 -24.36 -24.13 -32.81
CA ALA A 7 -23.11 -24.29 -32.10
C ALA A 7 -22.40 -22.96 -31.68
N ALA A 8 -22.86 -21.78 -32.14
CA ALA A 8 -22.15 -20.53 -31.91
C ALA A 8 -22.58 -19.73 -30.66
N ALA A 9 -23.74 -20.04 -30.05
CA ALA A 9 -24.25 -19.30 -28.91
C ALA A 9 -23.72 -19.78 -27.54
N GLY A 10 -23.25 -21.03 -27.44
CA GLY A 10 -22.74 -21.58 -26.18
C GLY A 10 -21.33 -21.17 -25.82
N GLY A 11 -20.51 -20.85 -26.81
CA GLY A 11 -19.09 -20.53 -26.59
C GLY A 11 -18.84 -19.15 -25.98
N LEU A 12 -19.63 -18.16 -26.35
CA LEU A 12 -19.49 -16.80 -25.82
C LEU A 12 -19.94 -16.67 -24.37
N ALA A 13 -21.00 -17.36 -23.98
CA ALA A 13 -21.49 -17.37 -22.58
C ALA A 13 -20.48 -18.05 -21.63
N ALA A 14 -19.88 -19.16 -22.08
CA ALA A 14 -18.87 -19.86 -21.27
C ALA A 14 -17.59 -19.04 -21.07
N VAL A 15 -17.16 -18.29 -22.09
CA VAL A 15 -15.95 -17.42 -22.00
C VAL A 15 -16.23 -16.24 -21.06
N LEU A 16 -17.42 -15.64 -21.10
CA LEU A 16 -17.79 -14.53 -20.19
C LEU A 16 -17.90 -14.99 -18.73
N ILE A 17 -18.41 -16.19 -18.49
CA ILE A 17 -18.48 -16.77 -17.13
C ILE A 17 -17.08 -17.08 -16.61
N LEU A 18 -16.17 -17.61 -17.43
CA LEU A 18 -14.78 -17.89 -17.02
C LEU A 18 -13.98 -16.59 -16.76
N LEU A 19 -14.26 -15.52 -17.52
CA LEU A 19 -13.64 -14.22 -17.26
C LEU A 19 -14.16 -13.56 -15.98
N ALA A 20 -15.45 -13.71 -15.68
CA ALA A 20 -16.03 -13.20 -14.44
C ALA A 20 -15.51 -13.96 -13.22
N LEU A 21 -15.49 -15.29 -13.27
CA LEU A 21 -14.92 -16.12 -12.19
C LEU A 21 -13.42 -15.91 -12.00
N GLY A 22 -12.67 -15.66 -13.09
CA GLY A 22 -11.24 -15.34 -13.02
C GLY A 22 -10.96 -13.96 -12.43
N ALA A 23 -11.87 -13.00 -12.56
CA ALA A 23 -11.75 -11.66 -11.97
C ALA A 23 -12.02 -11.70 -10.45
N ASP A 24 -13.00 -12.48 -10.00
CA ASP A 24 -13.28 -12.65 -8.58
C ASP A 24 -12.17 -13.43 -7.87
N TRP A 25 -11.65 -14.48 -8.50
CA TRP A 25 -10.52 -15.25 -7.96
C TRP A 25 -9.23 -14.43 -7.80
N ARG A 26 -8.97 -13.48 -8.72
CA ARG A 26 -7.83 -12.54 -8.59
C ARG A 26 -8.04 -11.51 -7.48
N ARG A 27 -9.28 -11.10 -7.22
CA ARG A 27 -9.61 -10.18 -6.11
C ARG A 27 -9.47 -10.87 -4.76
N GLU A 28 -9.86 -12.13 -4.64
CA GLU A 28 -9.68 -12.92 -3.42
C GLU A 28 -8.20 -13.18 -3.12
N GLN A 29 -7.36 -13.48 -4.13
CA GLN A 29 -5.93 -13.66 -3.92
C GLN A 29 -5.19 -12.36 -3.60
N ALA A 30 -5.63 -11.22 -4.13
CA ALA A 30 -5.06 -9.92 -3.77
C ALA A 30 -5.38 -9.51 -2.32
N ALA A 31 -6.51 -9.96 -1.78
CA ALA A 31 -6.87 -9.74 -0.37
C ALA A 31 -6.13 -10.69 0.60
N GLU A 32 -5.67 -11.85 0.13
CA GLU A 32 -5.00 -12.85 0.95
C GLU A 32 -3.47 -12.65 1.04
N THR A 33 -2.89 -11.80 0.17
CA THR A 33 -1.44 -11.55 0.16
C THR A 33 -0.99 -10.42 1.10
N ALA A 34 -1.90 -9.69 1.69
CA ALA A 34 -1.58 -8.80 2.79
C ALA A 34 -1.60 -9.60 4.11
N ALA A 35 -0.59 -10.45 4.31
CA ALA A 35 -0.38 -11.04 5.63
C ALA A 35 -0.24 -9.90 6.64
N PRO A 36 -1.01 -9.92 7.75
CA PRO A 36 -0.84 -8.92 8.78
C PRO A 36 0.62 -8.94 9.23
N VAL A 37 1.28 -7.78 9.22
CA VAL A 37 2.62 -7.63 9.78
C VAL A 37 2.51 -8.05 11.24
N GLN A 38 2.94 -9.26 11.54
CA GLN A 38 3.02 -9.76 12.91
C GLN A 38 4.21 -9.04 13.55
N VAL A 39 3.92 -8.04 14.35
CA VAL A 39 4.91 -7.47 15.27
C VAL A 39 5.16 -8.54 16.33
N HIS A 40 6.18 -9.36 16.14
CA HIS A 40 6.67 -10.24 17.20
C HIS A 40 7.38 -9.37 18.23
N ALA A 41 6.66 -9.02 19.30
CA ALA A 41 7.33 -8.60 20.51
C ALA A 41 8.03 -9.85 21.06
N GLU A 42 9.35 -9.95 20.90
CA GLU A 42 10.11 -10.92 21.67
C GLU A 42 9.88 -10.62 23.15
N GLU A 43 9.53 -11.64 23.93
CA GLU A 43 9.40 -11.54 25.39
C GLU A 43 10.79 -11.35 26.02
N GLY A 44 11.37 -10.18 25.76
CA GLY A 44 12.57 -9.70 26.41
C GLY A 44 12.17 -8.72 27.52
N ASN A 45 12.78 -8.83 28.67
CA ASN A 45 12.59 -7.90 29.81
C ASN A 45 13.17 -6.51 29.52
N GLY A 46 13.14 -6.06 28.25
CA GLY A 46 13.66 -4.79 27.76
C GLY A 46 12.58 -3.71 27.67
N LYS A 47 13.01 -2.47 27.83
CA LYS A 47 12.18 -1.30 27.52
C LYS A 47 12.22 -1.08 26.02
N TYR A 48 11.05 -1.01 25.37
CA TYR A 48 10.91 -0.77 23.94
C TYR A 48 10.42 0.66 23.70
N ILE A 49 10.89 1.25 22.60
CA ILE A 49 10.38 2.49 22.05
C ILE A 49 10.01 2.27 20.58
N ALA A 50 8.95 2.91 20.11
CA ALA A 50 8.63 3.01 18.70
C ALA A 50 9.08 4.38 18.19
N LEU A 51 9.85 4.39 17.09
CA LEU A 51 10.20 5.61 16.38
C LEU A 51 9.22 5.80 15.24
N THR A 52 8.55 6.95 15.19
CA THR A 52 7.65 7.33 14.10
C THR A 52 8.04 8.69 13.55
N PHE A 53 7.93 8.84 12.24
CA PHE A 53 8.23 10.08 11.52
C PHE A 53 7.09 10.38 10.56
N ASP A 54 6.52 11.56 10.70
CA ASP A 54 5.39 12.04 9.92
C ASP A 54 5.85 13.03 8.83
N ASP A 55 4.95 13.42 7.93
CA ASP A 55 5.11 14.51 6.96
C ASP A 55 6.16 14.31 5.85
N GLY A 56 6.73 13.13 5.70
CA GLY A 56 7.59 12.78 4.55
C GLY A 56 6.79 12.35 3.31
N PRO A 57 7.51 11.96 2.22
CA PRO A 57 8.96 11.97 2.06
C PRO A 57 9.53 13.31 1.58
N ARG A 58 10.74 13.66 2.00
CA ARG A 58 11.47 14.83 1.53
C ARG A 58 12.93 14.45 1.23
N ALA A 59 13.40 14.75 0.02
CA ALA A 59 14.70 14.31 -0.45
C ALA A 59 15.86 14.80 0.43
N ASP A 60 15.76 16.02 0.95
CA ASP A 60 16.79 16.67 1.74
C ASP A 60 16.88 16.15 3.19
N THR A 61 15.78 15.81 3.80
CA THR A 61 15.71 15.43 5.21
C THR A 61 15.52 13.93 5.42
N THR A 62 14.66 13.29 4.62
CA THR A 62 14.37 11.88 4.76
C THR A 62 15.59 11.00 4.45
N ALA A 63 16.39 11.36 3.43
CA ALA A 63 17.60 10.62 3.10
C ALA A 63 18.61 10.63 4.26
N VAL A 64 18.85 11.80 4.86
CA VAL A 64 19.76 11.94 6.01
C VAL A 64 19.27 11.16 7.22
N LEU A 65 17.93 11.12 7.42
CA LEU A 65 17.32 10.35 8.50
C LEU A 65 17.53 8.84 8.28
N LEU A 66 17.31 8.33 7.05
CA LEU A 66 17.51 6.93 6.71
C LEU A 66 18.97 6.50 6.93
N GLU A 67 19.95 7.31 6.47
CA GLU A 67 21.35 7.07 6.75
C GLU A 67 21.64 6.99 8.27
N GLY A 68 21.09 7.92 9.05
CA GLY A 68 21.25 7.95 10.49
C GLY A 68 20.64 6.73 11.21
N LEU A 69 19.50 6.24 10.74
CA LEU A 69 18.86 5.02 11.25
C LEU A 69 19.67 3.77 10.88
N ALA A 70 20.14 3.68 9.63
CA ALA A 70 20.96 2.56 9.15
C ALA A 70 22.27 2.44 9.94
N GLN A 71 22.97 3.55 10.20
CA GLN A 71 24.20 3.57 11.01
C GLN A 71 23.99 3.04 12.44
N ARG A 72 22.76 3.09 12.95
CA ARG A 72 22.41 2.65 14.30
C ARG A 72 21.68 1.31 14.35
N GLY A 73 21.46 0.68 13.20
CA GLY A 73 20.65 -0.53 13.08
C GLY A 73 19.21 -0.35 13.57
N ALA A 74 18.72 0.90 13.58
CA ALA A 74 17.41 1.24 14.08
C ALA A 74 16.34 1.16 12.97
N LYS A 75 15.14 0.71 13.34
CA LYS A 75 13.97 0.69 12.45
C LYS A 75 12.93 1.68 12.95
N ALA A 76 12.11 2.19 12.03
CA ALA A 76 11.11 3.20 12.30
C ALA A 76 9.86 2.95 11.44
N THR A 77 8.78 3.66 11.77
CA THR A 77 7.59 3.79 10.93
C THR A 77 7.54 5.19 10.34
N PHE A 78 7.33 5.28 9.04
CA PHE A 78 7.16 6.55 8.33
C PHE A 78 5.72 6.70 7.88
N PHE A 79 5.05 7.77 8.30
CA PHE A 79 3.71 8.13 7.84
C PHE A 79 3.84 9.23 6.77
N LEU A 80 3.56 8.87 5.50
CA LEU A 80 3.89 9.69 4.35
C LEU A 80 2.67 10.44 3.81
N ILE A 81 2.86 11.71 3.46
CA ILE A 81 1.87 12.53 2.76
C ILE A 81 1.87 12.14 1.28
N GLY A 82 0.70 11.74 0.75
CA GLY A 82 0.59 11.20 -0.59
C GLY A 82 1.10 12.13 -1.69
N GLU A 83 0.77 13.41 -1.64
CA GLU A 83 1.19 14.40 -2.64
C GLU A 83 2.72 14.66 -2.67
N GLN A 84 3.44 14.24 -1.63
CA GLN A 84 4.91 14.35 -1.59
C GLN A 84 5.63 13.12 -2.16
N ILE A 85 4.90 12.04 -2.48
CA ILE A 85 5.48 10.81 -3.03
C ILE A 85 6.00 10.99 -4.46
N PRO A 86 5.27 11.63 -5.40
CA PRO A 86 5.76 11.80 -6.77
C PRO A 86 7.11 12.52 -6.84
N GLY A 87 8.09 11.86 -7.47
CA GLY A 87 9.48 12.32 -7.54
C GLY A 87 10.36 11.89 -6.37
N ASN A 88 9.77 11.31 -5.33
CA ASN A 88 10.47 10.80 -4.15
C ASN A 88 10.29 9.28 -3.96
N GLU A 89 9.86 8.55 -5.00
CA GLU A 89 9.56 7.11 -4.93
C GLU A 89 10.80 6.28 -4.53
N TRP A 90 11.97 6.75 -4.85
CA TRP A 90 13.23 6.12 -4.46
C TRP A 90 13.43 6.08 -2.94
N LEU A 91 12.93 7.07 -2.19
CA LEU A 91 12.97 7.07 -0.73
C LEU A 91 12.07 5.99 -0.14
N LEU A 92 10.89 5.76 -0.72
CA LEU A 92 9.98 4.70 -0.28
C LEU A 92 10.63 3.32 -0.47
N ARG A 93 11.26 3.10 -1.64
CA ARG A 93 11.99 1.85 -1.89
C ARG A 93 13.14 1.67 -0.89
N TRP A 94 13.90 2.73 -0.63
CA TRP A 94 14.96 2.70 0.37
C TRP A 94 14.43 2.38 1.76
N MET A 95 13.34 3.02 2.21
CA MET A 95 12.68 2.68 3.48
C MET A 95 12.30 1.21 3.55
N ALA A 96 11.71 0.66 2.48
CA ALA A 96 11.28 -0.73 2.43
C ALA A 96 12.48 -1.70 2.44
N GLU A 97 13.53 -1.42 1.65
CA GLU A 97 14.77 -2.21 1.59
C GLU A 97 15.47 -2.25 2.94
N ASP A 98 15.48 -1.15 3.66
CA ASP A 98 16.02 -1.08 5.02
C ASP A 98 15.10 -1.69 6.09
N GLY A 99 13.89 -2.15 5.71
CA GLY A 99 12.94 -2.81 6.61
C GLY A 99 12.23 -1.86 7.57
N HIS A 100 12.00 -0.63 7.17
CA HIS A 100 11.13 0.32 7.86
C HIS A 100 9.67 0.02 7.53
N GLN A 101 8.75 0.42 8.42
CA GLN A 101 7.32 0.42 8.14
C GLN A 101 6.93 1.73 7.44
N ILE A 102 5.97 1.63 6.52
CA ILE A 102 5.44 2.78 5.78
C ILE A 102 3.93 2.80 5.93
N GLY A 103 3.38 3.95 6.25
CA GLY A 103 1.95 4.19 6.40
C GLY A 103 1.50 5.47 5.71
N SER A 104 0.19 5.64 5.60
CA SER A 104 -0.43 6.83 5.02
C SER A 104 -0.58 7.94 6.07
N HIS A 105 -0.25 9.19 5.68
CA HIS A 105 -0.53 10.40 6.44
C HIS A 105 -1.49 11.32 5.70
N THR A 106 -2.52 10.75 5.07
CA THR A 106 -3.44 11.38 4.13
C THR A 106 -2.76 11.79 2.81
N PHE A 107 -3.53 12.29 1.85
CA PHE A 107 -2.95 12.70 0.55
C PHE A 107 -2.44 14.14 0.59
N THR A 108 -3.25 15.08 1.11
CA THR A 108 -2.92 16.52 1.18
C THR A 108 -2.61 17.02 2.58
N HIS A 109 -2.44 16.13 3.55
CA HIS A 109 -2.28 16.46 4.96
C HIS A 109 -3.46 17.26 5.54
N VAL A 110 -4.66 17.06 5.00
CA VAL A 110 -5.87 17.72 5.48
C VAL A 110 -6.30 17.22 6.87
N LYS A 111 -6.82 18.13 7.68
CA LYS A 111 -7.41 17.75 8.96
C LYS A 111 -8.73 17.00 8.74
N LEU A 112 -8.75 15.71 9.04
CA LEU A 112 -9.92 14.84 8.81
C LEU A 112 -11.09 15.11 9.77
N GLN A 113 -10.83 15.74 10.93
CA GLN A 113 -11.88 16.06 11.90
C GLN A 113 -12.86 17.09 11.32
N GLY A 114 -14.11 16.68 11.14
CA GLY A 114 -15.17 17.52 10.56
C GLY A 114 -15.27 17.44 9.03
N SER A 115 -14.40 16.66 8.37
CA SER A 115 -14.53 16.36 6.96
C SER A 115 -15.67 15.37 6.70
N ASP A 116 -16.28 15.45 5.51
CA ASP A 116 -17.26 14.46 5.09
C ASP A 116 -16.59 13.12 4.73
N LYS A 117 -17.41 12.07 4.67
CA LYS A 117 -16.92 10.71 4.43
C LYS A 117 -16.18 10.56 3.10
N ASP A 118 -16.64 11.24 2.05
CA ASP A 118 -16.06 11.11 0.72
C ASP A 118 -14.68 11.76 0.66
N THR A 119 -14.51 12.91 1.30
CA THR A 119 -13.20 13.55 1.49
C THR A 119 -12.24 12.63 2.25
N ILE A 120 -12.68 12.04 3.37
CA ILE A 120 -11.84 11.11 4.15
C ILE A 120 -11.39 9.92 3.31
N LEU A 121 -12.34 9.30 2.58
CA LEU A 121 -12.02 8.14 1.72
C LEU A 121 -11.08 8.51 0.57
N GLN A 122 -11.23 9.70 -0.02
CA GLN A 122 -10.33 10.15 -1.09
C GLN A 122 -8.91 10.37 -0.59
N GLU A 123 -8.76 11.01 0.56
CA GLU A 123 -7.45 11.28 1.17
C GLU A 123 -6.70 9.98 1.51
N ILE A 124 -7.40 8.99 2.05
CA ILE A 124 -6.81 7.68 2.37
C ILE A 124 -6.50 6.90 1.08
N ASN A 125 -7.49 6.73 0.19
CA ASN A 125 -7.35 5.88 -0.98
C ASN A 125 -6.30 6.39 -1.98
N LYS A 126 -6.18 7.71 -2.19
CA LYS A 126 -5.17 8.27 -3.09
C LYS A 126 -3.75 7.94 -2.62
N THR A 127 -3.49 8.07 -1.33
CA THR A 127 -2.18 7.73 -0.76
C THR A 127 -1.92 6.23 -0.83
N GLU A 128 -2.92 5.40 -0.50
CA GLU A 128 -2.81 3.94 -0.55
C GLU A 128 -2.46 3.43 -1.96
N VAL A 129 -3.11 3.99 -3.00
CA VAL A 129 -2.80 3.66 -4.40
C VAL A 129 -1.35 3.99 -4.74
N LEU A 130 -0.82 5.13 -4.29
CA LEU A 130 0.58 5.49 -4.53
C LEU A 130 1.53 4.55 -3.79
N LEU A 131 1.27 4.28 -2.51
CA LEU A 131 2.10 3.36 -1.72
C LEU A 131 2.16 1.97 -2.36
N THR A 132 1.01 1.40 -2.72
CA THR A 132 0.94 0.07 -3.37
C THR A 132 1.49 0.04 -4.79
N THR A 133 1.61 1.19 -5.47
CA THR A 133 2.20 1.26 -6.81
C THR A 133 3.72 1.32 -6.77
N VAL A 134 4.28 1.91 -5.72
CA VAL A 134 5.73 2.13 -5.57
C VAL A 134 6.41 0.93 -4.91
N LEU A 135 5.72 0.28 -3.97
CA LEU A 135 6.20 -0.84 -3.14
C LEU A 135 5.70 -2.18 -3.64
#